data_d5ff53ec9e9d41e02a1e812c7a72cce0
#
_entry.id   d5ff53ec9e9d41e02a1e812c7a72cce0
#
_cell.length_a   1.000
_cell.length_b   1.000
_cell.length_c   1.000
_cell.angle_alpha   90.00
_cell.angle_beta   90.00
_cell.angle_gamma   90.00
#
_symmetry.space_group_name_H-M   'P 1'
#
loop_
_entity.id
_entity.type
_entity.pdbx_description
1 polymer ?
#
loop_
_entity_poly.entity_id
_entity_poly.type
_entity_poly.pdbx_seq_one_letter_code
_entity_poly.pdbx_strand_id
1 'polypeptide(L)'
;MSNEKVVTINERIPSLKEQRKQRANRRLLFFLSLFFLLLLLMVYFQSPLSHIRTIEVEGNFLISDEQVIESSQLTTGTSMWNLDEEVIRNHLLIRPEIADVTISRKFPTTVVLNVHEHSRIGYLYSDGKYYPLLESGTFLSELPRHQFPADAPILIGWEQGEALTEFAQELINTPEQLIARMSEIFYSQTETESDEVIIHMNDGLEVHSTIKDFSSRMLPYPSIVRELDPSRKGILHMKMSPYFEDFDLEEEEDSEVESEG
;
A
#
# COMPACT_ATOMS: atom_id res chain seq x y z
N MET A 1 -86.19 44.58 27.35
CA MET A 1 -84.96 45.33 27.66
C MET A 1 -83.81 44.33 27.55
N SER A 2 -83.11 44.40 26.42
CA SER A 2 -82.00 43.50 26.07
C SER A 2 -80.70 44.14 26.57
N ASN A 3 -79.96 43.44 27.49
CA ASN A 3 -78.65 43.86 27.95
C ASN A 3 -77.62 43.37 27.00
N GLU A 4 -77.16 44.18 26.07
CA GLU A 4 -75.98 43.89 25.29
C GLU A 4 -74.73 44.01 26.15
N LYS A 5 -74.07 42.86 26.33
CA LYS A 5 -72.77 42.76 27.00
C LYS A 5 -71.70 43.27 26.01
N VAL A 6 -71.27 44.52 26.18
CA VAL A 6 -70.12 45.07 25.45
C VAL A 6 -68.87 44.38 25.94
N VAL A 7 -68.36 43.45 25.15
CA VAL A 7 -67.04 42.81 25.38
C VAL A 7 -65.98 43.76 24.81
N THR A 8 -65.23 44.41 25.69
CA THR A 8 -64.08 45.25 25.33
C THR A 8 -62.95 44.38 24.77
N ILE A 9 -62.69 44.50 23.50
CA ILE A 9 -61.63 43.75 22.74
C ILE A 9 -60.20 44.19 23.12
N ASN A 10 -60.01 44.97 24.17
CA ASN A 10 -58.71 45.56 24.53
C ASN A 10 -57.73 44.64 25.26
N GLU A 11 -58.10 43.37 25.60
CA GLU A 11 -57.26 42.50 26.42
C GLU A 11 -56.42 41.46 25.64
N ARG A 12 -56.51 41.41 24.30
CA ARG A 12 -55.82 40.34 23.56
C ARG A 12 -54.73 40.77 22.57
N ILE A 13 -54.42 42.06 22.48
CA ILE A 13 -53.34 42.53 21.62
C ILE A 13 -52.16 42.95 22.51
N PRO A 14 -51.08 42.18 22.59
CA PRO A 14 -49.89 42.61 23.34
C PRO A 14 -49.46 43.98 22.81
N SER A 15 -49.27 44.95 23.69
CA SER A 15 -48.86 46.29 23.29
C SER A 15 -47.57 46.22 22.47
N LEU A 16 -47.42 47.06 21.45
CA LEU A 16 -46.20 47.11 20.61
C LEU A 16 -44.91 47.19 21.46
N LYS A 17 -45.04 47.71 22.65
CA LYS A 17 -43.95 47.80 23.60
C LYS A 17 -43.59 46.42 24.22
N GLU A 18 -44.55 45.56 24.48
CA GLU A 18 -44.37 44.19 24.95
C GLU A 18 -43.81 43.29 23.86
N GLN A 19 -44.29 43.44 22.61
CA GLN A 19 -43.73 42.70 21.46
C GLN A 19 -42.27 43.08 21.22
N ARG A 20 -41.91 44.37 21.34
CA ARG A 20 -40.52 44.81 21.23
C ARG A 20 -39.66 44.27 22.34
N LYS A 21 -40.16 44.25 23.57
CA LYS A 21 -39.47 43.68 24.74
C LYS A 21 -39.29 42.16 24.60
N GLN A 22 -40.30 41.45 24.13
CA GLN A 22 -40.20 40.01 23.88
C GLN A 22 -39.15 39.67 22.77
N ARG A 23 -39.15 40.46 21.67
CA ARG A 23 -38.13 40.30 20.61
C ARG A 23 -36.73 40.64 21.13
N ALA A 24 -36.57 41.68 21.92
CA ALA A 24 -35.31 42.05 22.54
C ALA A 24 -34.81 40.96 23.52
N ASN A 25 -35.70 40.45 24.38
CA ASN A 25 -35.35 39.35 25.31
C ASN A 25 -34.96 38.07 24.53
N ARG A 26 -35.71 37.75 23.47
CA ARG A 26 -35.37 36.58 22.65
C ARG A 26 -34.00 36.69 21.96
N ARG A 27 -33.66 37.88 21.47
CA ARG A 27 -32.30 38.17 20.93
C ARG A 27 -31.25 38.10 22.02
N LEU A 28 -31.50 38.68 23.21
CA LEU A 28 -30.61 38.62 24.36
C LEU A 28 -30.35 37.17 24.79
N LEU A 29 -31.39 36.36 24.91
CA LEU A 29 -31.27 34.93 25.22
C LEU A 29 -30.48 34.17 24.17
N PHE A 30 -30.70 34.50 22.90
CA PHE A 30 -29.93 33.88 21.81
C PHE A 30 -28.43 34.21 21.92
N PHE A 31 -28.08 35.50 22.07
CA PHE A 31 -26.67 35.89 22.23
C PHE A 31 -26.04 35.36 23.50
N LEU A 32 -26.80 35.32 24.61
CA LEU A 32 -26.33 34.75 25.86
C LEU A 32 -26.09 33.23 25.71
N SER A 33 -27.02 32.51 25.10
CA SER A 33 -26.87 31.07 24.81
C SER A 33 -25.67 30.81 23.89
N LEU A 34 -25.50 31.62 22.84
CA LEU A 34 -24.36 31.54 21.95
C LEU A 34 -23.02 31.77 22.66
N PHE A 35 -22.99 32.78 23.57
CA PHE A 35 -21.82 33.08 24.39
C PHE A 35 -21.45 31.90 25.31
N PHE A 36 -22.42 31.31 25.99
CA PHE A 36 -22.18 30.13 26.84
C PHE A 36 -21.75 28.91 26.00
N LEU A 37 -22.30 28.75 24.78
CA LEU A 37 -21.89 27.68 23.89
C LEU A 37 -20.41 27.84 23.49
N LEU A 38 -20.00 29.06 23.11
CA LEU A 38 -18.60 29.34 22.75
C LEU A 38 -17.64 29.15 23.94
N LEU A 39 -18.09 29.54 25.15
CA LEU A 39 -17.31 29.32 26.36
C LEU A 39 -17.17 27.82 26.66
N LEU A 40 -18.24 27.03 26.51
CA LEU A 40 -18.20 25.57 26.64
C LEU A 40 -17.26 24.93 25.62
N LEU A 41 -17.28 25.39 24.36
CA LEU A 41 -16.36 24.91 23.32
C LEU A 41 -14.90 25.24 23.69
N MET A 42 -14.63 26.45 24.19
CA MET A 42 -13.30 26.85 24.63
C MET A 42 -12.78 25.95 25.75
N VAL A 43 -13.62 25.67 26.76
CA VAL A 43 -13.31 24.76 27.87
C VAL A 43 -13.09 23.33 27.33
N TYR A 44 -13.92 22.87 26.39
CA TYR A 44 -13.75 21.55 25.77
C TYR A 44 -12.40 21.42 25.08
N PHE A 45 -12.00 22.40 24.25
CA PHE A 45 -10.72 22.34 23.53
C PHE A 45 -9.49 22.33 24.44
N GLN A 46 -9.58 22.92 25.64
CA GLN A 46 -8.53 22.90 26.65
C GLN A 46 -8.62 21.70 27.61
N SER A 47 -9.73 20.97 27.59
CA SER A 47 -9.98 19.86 28.49
C SER A 47 -9.23 18.59 28.05
N PRO A 48 -8.81 17.72 29.00
CA PRO A 48 -8.35 16.37 28.71
C PRO A 48 -9.36 15.50 27.93
N LEU A 49 -10.60 15.93 27.80
CA LEU A 49 -11.62 15.27 26.97
C LEU A 49 -11.39 15.43 25.47
N SER A 50 -10.57 16.41 25.08
CA SER A 50 -10.18 16.61 23.67
C SER A 50 -8.82 15.99 23.33
N HIS A 51 -8.21 15.25 24.26
CA HIS A 51 -6.93 14.60 24.06
C HIS A 51 -7.09 13.20 23.46
N ILE A 52 -6.08 12.76 22.71
CA ILE A 52 -6.00 11.42 22.14
C ILE A 52 -5.87 10.41 23.27
N ARG A 53 -6.74 9.41 23.27
CA ARG A 53 -6.71 8.27 24.19
C ARG A 53 -6.34 6.98 23.49
N THR A 54 -6.73 6.86 22.22
CA THR A 54 -6.52 5.66 21.42
C THR A 54 -5.90 6.03 20.09
N ILE A 55 -4.90 5.27 19.69
CA ILE A 55 -4.32 5.32 18.36
C ILE A 55 -4.61 3.96 17.75
N GLU A 56 -5.34 3.94 16.65
CA GLU A 56 -5.67 2.74 15.87
C GLU A 56 -4.80 2.75 14.62
N VAL A 57 -4.29 1.57 14.21
CA VAL A 57 -3.55 1.40 12.97
C VAL A 57 -4.34 0.47 12.07
N GLU A 58 -4.48 0.82 10.81
CA GLU A 58 -5.21 0.03 9.82
C GLU A 58 -4.38 -0.06 8.53
N GLY A 59 -4.46 -1.21 7.84
CA GLY A 59 -3.86 -1.43 6.51
C GLY A 59 -2.40 -1.90 6.53
N ASN A 60 -1.82 -2.16 7.70
CA ASN A 60 -0.48 -2.69 7.85
C ASN A 60 -0.48 -4.24 7.83
N PHE A 61 0.54 -4.82 7.17
CA PHE A 61 0.78 -6.26 7.05
C PHE A 61 2.25 -6.62 7.32
N LEU A 62 3.18 -5.81 6.84
CA LEU A 62 4.63 -6.02 6.96
C LEU A 62 5.18 -5.43 8.25
N ILE A 63 4.59 -4.36 8.74
CA ILE A 63 5.00 -3.64 9.96
C ILE A 63 3.93 -3.78 11.04
N SER A 64 4.32 -3.95 12.30
CA SER A 64 3.37 -4.06 13.41
C SER A 64 2.77 -2.70 13.81
N ASP A 65 1.58 -2.74 14.46
CA ASP A 65 0.91 -1.55 14.98
C ASP A 65 1.83 -0.75 15.90
N GLU A 66 2.57 -1.44 16.78
CA GLU A 66 3.48 -0.82 17.73
C GLU A 66 4.60 -0.06 17.02
N GLN A 67 5.15 -0.63 15.96
CA GLN A 67 6.20 0.00 15.17
C GLN A 67 5.68 1.22 14.40
N VAL A 68 4.46 1.17 13.88
CA VAL A 68 3.80 2.31 13.24
C VAL A 68 3.58 3.43 14.25
N ILE A 69 3.02 3.12 15.42
CA ILE A 69 2.77 4.10 16.47
C ILE A 69 4.08 4.75 16.95
N GLU A 70 5.12 3.96 17.18
CA GLU A 70 6.42 4.45 17.59
C GLU A 70 7.04 5.37 16.52
N SER A 71 7.02 4.94 15.25
CA SER A 71 7.55 5.73 14.13
C SER A 71 6.80 7.03 13.91
N SER A 72 5.49 7.05 14.16
CA SER A 72 4.65 8.24 14.04
C SER A 72 4.99 9.33 15.07
N GLN A 73 5.67 8.97 16.16
CA GLN A 73 5.93 9.82 17.34
C GLN A 73 4.65 10.38 17.99
N LEU A 74 3.50 9.79 17.65
CA LEU A 74 2.21 10.19 18.21
C LEU A 74 2.05 9.57 19.58
N THR A 75 1.73 10.41 20.57
CA THR A 75 1.54 9.97 21.95
C THR A 75 0.12 10.24 22.44
N THR A 76 -0.39 9.33 23.27
CA THR A 76 -1.63 9.56 23.99
C THR A 76 -1.48 10.76 24.94
N GLY A 77 -2.55 11.55 25.10
CA GLY A 77 -2.51 12.80 25.87
C GLY A 77 -2.18 14.04 25.04
N THR A 78 -1.80 13.89 23.76
CA THR A 78 -1.69 15.01 22.83
C THR A 78 -3.08 15.54 22.48
N SER A 79 -3.22 16.85 22.29
CA SER A 79 -4.50 17.43 21.87
C SER A 79 -4.86 16.97 20.45
N MET A 80 -6.10 16.50 20.27
CA MET A 80 -6.66 16.09 18.98
C MET A 80 -6.62 17.23 17.94
N TRP A 81 -6.60 18.48 18.37
CA TRP A 81 -6.64 19.67 17.52
C TRP A 81 -5.27 20.17 17.10
N ASN A 82 -4.23 19.81 17.84
CA ASN A 82 -2.84 20.23 17.58
C ASN A 82 -2.04 19.16 16.83
N LEU A 83 -2.72 18.21 16.16
CA LEU A 83 -2.08 17.22 15.32
C LEU A 83 -1.60 17.88 14.04
N ASP A 84 -0.32 17.79 13.80
CA ASP A 84 0.31 18.10 12.51
C ASP A 84 0.41 16.81 11.70
N GLU A 85 -0.57 16.62 10.82
CA GLU A 85 -0.69 15.41 10.00
C GLU A 85 0.48 15.26 9.03
N GLU A 86 1.04 16.38 8.56
CA GLU A 86 2.18 16.38 7.64
C GLU A 86 3.47 15.91 8.35
N VAL A 87 3.69 16.36 9.58
CA VAL A 87 4.83 15.92 10.39
C VAL A 87 4.73 14.42 10.70
N ILE A 88 3.56 13.95 11.11
CA ILE A 88 3.33 12.52 11.39
C ILE A 88 3.55 11.68 10.13
N ARG A 89 2.99 12.10 9.00
CA ARG A 89 3.15 11.45 7.70
C ARG A 89 4.62 11.36 7.31
N ASN A 90 5.37 12.45 7.41
CA ASN A 90 6.79 12.48 7.08
C ASN A 90 7.63 11.56 7.99
N HIS A 91 7.29 11.42 9.26
CA HIS A 91 7.95 10.46 10.16
C HIS A 91 7.70 9.01 9.73
N LEU A 92 6.47 8.70 9.32
CA LEU A 92 6.09 7.36 8.89
C LEU A 92 6.70 6.99 7.52
N LEU A 93 6.80 7.94 6.59
CA LEU A 93 7.38 7.73 5.26
C LEU A 93 8.91 7.48 5.27
N ILE A 94 9.58 7.63 6.42
CA ILE A 94 10.99 7.21 6.58
C ILE A 94 11.09 5.67 6.55
N ARG A 95 10.01 4.98 6.91
CA ARG A 95 9.98 3.51 6.91
C ARG A 95 9.86 2.99 5.48
N PRO A 96 10.78 2.09 5.05
CA PRO A 96 10.78 1.58 3.67
C PRO A 96 9.53 0.75 3.33
N GLU A 97 8.86 0.20 4.34
CA GLU A 97 7.63 -0.57 4.16
C GLU A 97 6.44 0.31 3.77
N ILE A 98 6.47 1.59 4.11
CA ILE A 98 5.31 2.49 4.02
C ILE A 98 5.36 3.31 2.73
N ALA A 99 4.38 3.10 1.86
CA ALA A 99 4.20 3.85 0.61
C ALA A 99 3.45 5.17 0.85
N ASP A 100 2.41 5.15 1.66
CA ASP A 100 1.62 6.33 2.03
C ASP A 100 0.89 6.14 3.36
N VAL A 101 0.48 7.25 3.97
CA VAL A 101 -0.30 7.25 5.21
C VAL A 101 -1.37 8.33 5.16
N THR A 102 -2.57 7.95 5.52
CA THR A 102 -3.68 8.88 5.74
C THR A 102 -4.04 8.90 7.22
N ILE A 103 -4.04 10.09 7.82
CA ILE A 103 -4.37 10.28 9.23
C ILE A 103 -5.82 10.76 9.32
N SER A 104 -6.63 10.05 10.09
CA SER A 104 -8.02 10.38 10.29
C SER A 104 -8.38 10.50 11.79
N ARG A 105 -9.32 11.41 12.10
CA ARG A 105 -9.76 11.67 13.48
C ARG A 105 -11.14 11.06 13.68
N LYS A 106 -11.20 10.06 14.56
CA LYS A 106 -12.45 9.40 14.97
C LYS A 106 -12.85 9.96 16.33
N PHE A 107 -13.69 10.99 16.28
CA PHE A 107 -14.13 11.67 17.51
C PHE A 107 -14.80 10.72 18.50
N PRO A 108 -14.65 10.94 19.86
CA PRO A 108 -14.04 12.14 20.46
C PRO A 108 -12.52 12.08 20.70
N THR A 109 -11.87 10.90 20.77
CA THR A 109 -10.53 10.75 21.35
C THR A 109 -9.63 9.75 20.60
N THR A 110 -10.02 9.30 19.42
CA THR A 110 -9.28 8.29 18.65
C THR A 110 -8.66 8.92 17.39
N VAL A 111 -7.40 8.58 17.13
CA VAL A 111 -6.72 8.86 15.85
C VAL A 111 -6.51 7.53 15.16
N VAL A 112 -6.82 7.47 13.86
CA VAL A 112 -6.61 6.30 13.02
C VAL A 112 -5.51 6.62 12.02
N LEU A 113 -4.48 5.81 12.01
CA LEU A 113 -3.38 5.82 11.03
C LEU A 113 -3.68 4.75 9.99
N ASN A 114 -4.18 5.17 8.82
CA ASN A 114 -4.40 4.27 7.69
C ASN A 114 -3.10 4.19 6.89
N VAL A 115 -2.41 3.08 7.02
CA VAL A 115 -1.11 2.83 6.39
C VAL A 115 -1.34 2.12 5.06
N HIS A 116 -0.69 2.60 4.02
CA HIS A 116 -0.55 1.92 2.74
C HIS A 116 0.89 1.44 2.63
N GLU A 117 1.09 0.15 2.70
CA GLU A 117 2.41 -0.45 2.54
C GLU A 117 2.74 -0.71 1.08
N HIS A 118 4.04 -0.68 0.76
CA HIS A 118 4.52 -1.17 -0.52
C HIS A 118 4.26 -2.66 -0.67
N SER A 119 3.83 -3.06 -1.86
CA SER A 119 3.65 -4.48 -2.19
C SER A 119 4.99 -5.19 -2.22
N ARG A 120 5.05 -6.40 -1.64
CA ARG A 120 6.19 -7.29 -1.80
C ARG A 120 6.09 -8.00 -3.14
N ILE A 121 7.12 -7.88 -3.98
CA ILE A 121 7.17 -8.41 -5.33
C ILE A 121 8.08 -9.64 -5.47
N GLY A 122 8.92 -9.91 -4.48
CA GLY A 122 9.85 -11.04 -4.51
C GLY A 122 10.71 -11.11 -3.25
N TYR A 123 11.74 -11.93 -3.32
CA TYR A 123 12.74 -12.06 -2.27
C TYR A 123 14.13 -12.07 -2.90
N LEU A 124 15.00 -11.19 -2.44
CA LEU A 124 16.41 -11.25 -2.79
C LEU A 124 17.08 -12.36 -2.00
N TYR A 125 17.80 -13.26 -2.68
CA TYR A 125 18.63 -14.27 -2.03
C TYR A 125 20.11 -13.85 -2.05
N SER A 126 20.70 -13.68 -0.87
CA SER A 126 22.11 -13.36 -0.70
C SER A 126 22.65 -14.01 0.56
N ASP A 127 23.85 -14.62 0.48
CA ASP A 127 24.57 -15.23 1.62
C ASP A 127 23.74 -16.23 2.44
N GLY A 128 22.89 -17.01 1.77
CA GLY A 128 22.05 -18.02 2.43
C GLY A 128 20.84 -17.45 3.17
N LYS A 129 20.47 -16.19 2.88
CA LYS A 129 19.38 -15.45 3.51
C LYS A 129 18.42 -14.87 2.48
N TYR A 130 17.19 -14.66 2.90
CA TYR A 130 16.15 -14.07 2.07
C TYR A 130 15.77 -12.68 2.59
N TYR A 131 15.70 -11.72 1.69
CA TYR A 131 15.35 -10.34 1.98
C TYR A 131 14.12 -9.98 1.17
N PRO A 132 12.96 -9.67 1.81
CA PRO A 132 11.76 -9.27 1.07
C PRO A 132 12.05 -8.05 0.20
N LEU A 133 11.73 -8.14 -1.09
CA LEU A 133 11.88 -7.07 -2.07
C LEU A 133 10.54 -6.38 -2.27
N LEU A 134 10.54 -5.07 -2.09
CA LEU A 134 9.37 -4.21 -2.29
C LEU A 134 9.30 -3.67 -3.71
N GLU A 135 8.10 -3.27 -4.13
CA GLU A 135 7.85 -2.63 -5.42
C GLU A 135 8.68 -1.35 -5.66
N SER A 136 9.12 -0.70 -4.59
CA SER A 136 10.05 0.45 -4.67
C SER A 136 11.46 0.07 -5.12
N GLY A 137 11.77 -1.23 -5.29
CA GLY A 137 13.12 -1.74 -5.53
C GLY A 137 14.00 -1.78 -4.28
N THR A 138 13.42 -1.51 -3.12
CA THR A 138 14.11 -1.58 -1.82
C THR A 138 13.85 -2.93 -1.17
N PHE A 139 14.85 -3.52 -0.54
CA PHE A 139 14.67 -4.75 0.23
C PHE A 139 14.68 -4.48 1.74
N LEU A 140 13.91 -5.30 2.46
CA LEU A 140 13.77 -5.22 3.91
C LEU A 140 14.87 -6.04 4.61
N SER A 141 14.83 -6.05 5.95
CA SER A 141 15.68 -6.92 6.75
C SER A 141 15.44 -8.40 6.46
N GLU A 142 16.46 -9.25 6.75
CA GLU A 142 16.39 -10.69 6.51
C GLU A 142 15.16 -11.35 7.14
N LEU A 143 14.59 -12.31 6.42
CA LEU A 143 13.54 -13.17 6.98
C LEU A 143 14.08 -14.01 8.14
N PRO A 144 13.26 -14.27 9.17
CA PRO A 144 13.60 -15.24 10.21
C PRO A 144 13.93 -16.62 9.62
N ARG A 145 14.95 -17.31 10.15
CA ARG A 145 15.47 -18.59 9.64
C ARG A 145 14.43 -19.71 9.45
N HIS A 146 13.28 -19.61 10.09
CA HIS A 146 12.20 -20.60 10.01
C HIS A 146 11.09 -20.20 9.00
N GLN A 147 11.22 -19.04 8.35
CA GLN A 147 10.31 -18.59 7.30
C GLN A 147 10.99 -18.79 5.94
N PHE A 148 10.28 -19.48 5.03
CA PHE A 148 10.71 -19.65 3.65
C PHE A 148 9.81 -18.82 2.74
N PRO A 149 10.38 -18.15 1.73
CA PRO A 149 9.58 -17.48 0.71
C PRO A 149 8.84 -18.54 -0.12
N ALA A 150 7.51 -18.46 -0.12
CA ALA A 150 6.67 -19.41 -0.85
C ALA A 150 5.59 -18.70 -1.70
N ASP A 151 5.49 -17.40 -1.57
CA ASP A 151 4.39 -16.59 -2.10
C ASP A 151 4.83 -15.59 -3.18
N ALA A 152 6.13 -15.53 -3.47
CA ALA A 152 6.70 -14.67 -4.49
C ALA A 152 8.05 -15.23 -4.99
N PRO A 153 8.51 -14.87 -6.21
CA PRO A 153 9.74 -15.38 -6.78
C PRO A 153 10.99 -14.98 -5.99
N ILE A 154 12.04 -15.81 -6.11
CA ILE A 154 13.34 -15.59 -5.48
C ILE A 154 14.29 -14.99 -6.52
N LEU A 155 14.86 -13.83 -6.24
CA LEU A 155 15.84 -13.14 -7.07
C LEU A 155 17.26 -13.54 -6.62
N ILE A 156 18.05 -14.08 -7.54
CA ILE A 156 19.40 -14.60 -7.29
C ILE A 156 20.40 -13.86 -8.16
N GLY A 157 21.53 -13.43 -7.58
CA GLY A 157 22.57 -12.69 -8.31
C GLY A 157 22.24 -11.21 -8.52
N TRP A 158 21.19 -10.71 -7.87
CA TRP A 158 20.84 -9.30 -7.95
C TRP A 158 21.49 -8.49 -6.82
N GLU A 159 21.86 -7.26 -7.14
CA GLU A 159 22.39 -6.30 -6.16
C GLU A 159 21.53 -5.03 -6.15
N GLN A 160 21.60 -4.28 -5.05
CA GLN A 160 20.91 -2.97 -4.98
C GLN A 160 21.49 -2.04 -6.03
N GLY A 161 20.63 -1.54 -6.93
CA GLY A 161 21.05 -0.66 -8.02
C GLY A 161 19.95 -0.38 -9.02
N GLU A 162 20.34 0.25 -10.12
CA GLU A 162 19.41 0.67 -11.19
C GLU A 162 18.72 -0.54 -11.85
N ALA A 163 19.47 -1.60 -12.14
CA ALA A 163 18.94 -2.82 -12.74
C ALA A 163 17.83 -3.47 -11.88
N LEU A 164 18.03 -3.57 -10.57
CA LEU A 164 17.03 -4.10 -9.65
C LEU A 164 15.79 -3.20 -9.59
N THR A 165 16.00 -1.89 -9.59
CA THR A 165 14.89 -0.92 -9.54
C THR A 165 14.06 -0.97 -10.84
N GLU A 166 14.71 -1.05 -12.00
CA GLU A 166 14.05 -1.19 -13.30
C GLU A 166 13.28 -2.51 -13.36
N PHE A 167 13.92 -3.62 -12.96
CA PHE A 167 13.25 -4.92 -12.93
C PHE A 167 12.07 -4.99 -11.97
N ALA A 168 12.16 -4.34 -10.81
CA ALA A 168 11.04 -4.22 -9.87
C ALA A 168 9.83 -3.53 -10.52
N GLN A 169 10.07 -2.46 -11.29
CA GLN A 169 9.00 -1.78 -12.04
C GLN A 169 8.37 -2.68 -13.11
N GLU A 170 9.18 -3.47 -13.82
CA GLU A 170 8.69 -4.44 -14.78
C GLU A 170 7.86 -5.56 -14.12
N LEU A 171 8.29 -6.06 -12.95
CA LEU A 171 7.52 -7.05 -12.18
C LEU A 171 6.16 -6.51 -11.74
N ILE A 172 6.07 -5.24 -11.28
CA ILE A 172 4.79 -4.61 -10.93
C ILE A 172 3.83 -4.58 -12.13
N ASN A 173 4.35 -4.33 -13.32
CA ASN A 173 3.56 -4.29 -14.55
C ASN A 173 3.21 -5.69 -15.08
N THR A 174 3.83 -6.74 -14.54
CA THR A 174 3.57 -8.13 -14.93
C THR A 174 2.33 -8.66 -14.22
N PRO A 175 1.40 -9.33 -14.92
CA PRO A 175 0.22 -9.90 -14.28
C PRO A 175 0.58 -10.85 -13.12
N GLU A 176 -0.08 -10.70 -11.98
CA GLU A 176 0.14 -11.50 -10.76
C GLU A 176 0.10 -13.01 -11.02
N GLN A 177 -0.85 -13.46 -11.88
CA GLN A 177 -0.97 -14.86 -12.27
C GLN A 177 0.27 -15.40 -13.02
N LEU A 178 1.03 -14.53 -13.66
CA LEU A 178 2.26 -14.87 -14.35
C LEU A 178 3.44 -14.86 -13.36
N ILE A 179 3.51 -13.88 -12.47
CA ILE A 179 4.51 -13.82 -11.39
C ILE A 179 4.41 -15.07 -10.51
N ALA A 180 3.19 -15.51 -10.18
CA ALA A 180 2.95 -16.73 -9.39
C ALA A 180 3.44 -18.03 -10.05
N ARG A 181 3.79 -17.99 -11.35
CA ARG A 181 4.41 -19.12 -12.06
C ARG A 181 5.93 -19.10 -12.04
N MET A 182 6.54 -18.01 -11.63
CA MET A 182 7.98 -17.85 -11.52
C MET A 182 8.46 -18.40 -10.17
N SER A 183 9.52 -19.20 -10.18
CA SER A 183 10.14 -19.74 -8.96
C SER A 183 11.37 -18.92 -8.60
N GLU A 184 12.34 -18.89 -9.50
CA GLU A 184 13.62 -18.24 -9.30
C GLU A 184 13.93 -17.35 -10.50
N ILE A 185 14.55 -16.20 -10.25
CA ILE A 185 14.89 -15.20 -11.26
C ILE A 185 16.36 -14.84 -11.08
N PHE A 186 17.16 -15.25 -12.03
CA PHE A 186 18.61 -15.01 -12.04
C PHE A 186 18.92 -13.78 -12.89
N TYR A 187 19.83 -12.95 -12.38
CA TYR A 187 20.41 -11.87 -13.16
C TYR A 187 21.78 -12.27 -13.66
N SER A 188 21.95 -12.23 -14.97
CA SER A 188 23.22 -12.56 -15.63
C SER A 188 23.81 -11.29 -16.26
N GLN A 189 24.93 -10.83 -15.73
CA GLN A 189 25.75 -9.82 -16.38
C GLN A 189 26.84 -10.52 -17.21
N THR A 190 26.60 -10.69 -18.49
CA THR A 190 27.63 -11.13 -19.45
C THR A 190 28.20 -9.90 -20.17
N GLU A 191 29.49 -9.93 -20.53
CA GLU A 191 30.15 -8.83 -21.26
C GLU A 191 29.51 -8.53 -22.62
N THR A 192 28.73 -9.46 -23.16
CA THR A 192 28.07 -9.36 -24.47
C THR A 192 26.59 -9.02 -24.40
N GLU A 193 25.91 -9.34 -23.30
CA GLU A 193 24.49 -9.06 -23.04
C GLU A 193 24.34 -8.53 -21.61
N SER A 194 24.41 -7.21 -21.45
CA SER A 194 24.00 -6.55 -20.22
C SER A 194 22.48 -6.66 -20.12
N ASP A 195 21.94 -7.04 -18.97
CA ASP A 195 20.51 -7.06 -18.62
C ASP A 195 19.74 -8.35 -18.99
N GLU A 196 20.45 -9.49 -19.15
CA GLU A 196 19.77 -10.78 -19.29
C GLU A 196 19.17 -11.26 -17.97
N VAL A 197 17.95 -11.79 -18.07
CA VAL A 197 17.21 -12.38 -16.94
C VAL A 197 16.83 -13.81 -17.32
N ILE A 198 17.23 -14.76 -16.48
CA ILE A 198 16.88 -16.18 -16.61
C ILE A 198 15.87 -16.52 -15.53
N ILE A 199 14.72 -17.07 -15.93
CA ILE A 199 13.62 -17.39 -15.02
C ILE A 199 13.36 -18.88 -15.03
N HIS A 200 13.45 -19.51 -13.86
CA HIS A 200 12.94 -20.87 -13.66
C HIS A 200 11.45 -20.80 -13.35
N MET A 201 10.65 -21.44 -14.17
CA MET A 201 9.21 -21.46 -14.03
C MET A 201 8.76 -22.68 -13.21
N ASN A 202 7.63 -22.57 -12.52
CA ASN A 202 7.06 -23.65 -11.70
C ASN A 202 6.61 -24.88 -12.52
N ASP A 203 6.45 -24.73 -13.83
CA ASP A 203 6.14 -25.82 -14.77
C ASP A 203 7.39 -26.54 -15.30
N GLY A 204 8.58 -26.12 -14.88
CA GLY A 204 9.86 -26.74 -15.18
C GLY A 204 10.55 -26.22 -16.43
N LEU A 205 9.99 -25.20 -17.08
CA LEU A 205 10.65 -24.52 -18.20
C LEU A 205 11.61 -23.45 -17.67
N GLU A 206 12.69 -23.23 -18.42
CA GLU A 206 13.58 -22.10 -18.26
C GLU A 206 13.23 -21.03 -19.30
N VAL A 207 13.17 -19.77 -18.88
CA VAL A 207 12.85 -18.63 -19.76
C VAL A 207 13.99 -17.64 -19.76
N HIS A 208 14.49 -17.30 -20.95
CA HIS A 208 15.50 -16.27 -21.16
C HIS A 208 14.84 -15.00 -21.67
N SER A 209 14.99 -13.90 -20.95
CA SER A 209 14.41 -12.60 -21.27
C SER A 209 15.41 -11.48 -20.98
N THR A 210 14.97 -10.24 -21.04
CA THR A 210 15.74 -9.05 -20.67
C THR A 210 14.95 -8.20 -19.68
N ILE A 211 15.63 -7.38 -18.88
CA ILE A 211 14.97 -6.44 -17.94
C ILE A 211 14.02 -5.53 -18.72
N LYS A 212 14.55 -4.90 -19.76
CA LYS A 212 13.76 -3.96 -20.55
C LYS A 212 12.57 -4.64 -21.23
N ASP A 213 11.39 -4.05 -21.07
CA ASP A 213 10.12 -4.55 -21.63
C ASP A 213 9.73 -5.97 -21.13
N PHE A 214 10.28 -6.40 -19.98
CA PHE A 214 10.07 -7.74 -19.42
C PHE A 214 8.58 -8.11 -19.32
N SER A 215 7.77 -7.24 -18.75
CA SER A 215 6.35 -7.50 -18.55
C SER A 215 5.64 -7.80 -19.87
N SER A 216 5.89 -7.00 -20.91
CA SER A 216 5.27 -7.16 -22.22
C SER A 216 5.77 -8.39 -22.97
N ARG A 217 7.06 -8.74 -22.83
CA ARG A 217 7.66 -9.95 -23.41
C ARG A 217 7.10 -11.22 -22.79
N MET A 218 6.82 -11.21 -21.48
CA MET A 218 6.29 -12.36 -20.75
C MET A 218 4.79 -12.58 -20.95
N LEU A 219 4.03 -11.60 -21.45
CA LEU A 219 2.58 -11.75 -21.67
C LEU A 219 2.18 -12.95 -22.54
N PRO A 220 2.89 -13.32 -23.64
CA PRO A 220 2.55 -14.48 -24.45
C PRO A 220 2.83 -15.84 -23.81
N TYR A 221 3.65 -15.89 -22.73
CA TYR A 221 4.09 -17.12 -22.07
C TYR A 221 2.98 -18.14 -21.84
N PRO A 222 1.82 -17.80 -21.22
CA PRO A 222 0.77 -18.77 -20.93
C PRO A 222 0.15 -19.39 -22.19
N SER A 223 0.19 -18.67 -23.32
CA SER A 223 -0.33 -19.16 -24.60
C SER A 223 0.66 -20.11 -25.25
N ILE A 224 1.95 -19.77 -25.21
CA ILE A 224 3.01 -20.61 -25.77
C ILE A 224 3.08 -21.95 -25.04
N VAL A 225 3.15 -21.93 -23.71
CA VAL A 225 3.24 -23.13 -22.88
C VAL A 225 2.05 -24.07 -23.08
N ARG A 226 0.86 -23.53 -23.37
CA ARG A 226 -0.33 -24.34 -23.64
C ARG A 226 -0.22 -25.15 -24.95
N GLU A 227 0.57 -24.65 -25.90
CA GLU A 227 0.82 -25.29 -27.20
C GLU A 227 2.00 -26.26 -27.17
N LEU A 228 2.89 -26.14 -26.16
CA LEU A 228 4.00 -27.05 -25.96
C LEU A 228 3.53 -28.39 -25.34
N ASP A 229 4.21 -29.48 -25.69
CA ASP A 229 4.03 -30.77 -25.05
C ASP A 229 4.53 -30.68 -23.60
N PRO A 230 3.70 -31.01 -22.58
CA PRO A 230 4.10 -30.91 -21.17
C PRO A 230 5.28 -31.79 -20.77
N SER A 231 5.65 -32.78 -21.58
CA SER A 231 6.79 -33.67 -21.34
C SER A 231 8.13 -33.05 -21.78
N ARG A 232 8.10 -32.01 -22.63
CA ARG A 232 9.31 -31.35 -23.15
C ARG A 232 9.91 -30.41 -22.14
N LYS A 233 11.22 -30.50 -21.98
CA LYS A 233 12.04 -29.61 -21.17
C LYS A 233 12.97 -28.83 -22.07
N GLY A 234 13.16 -27.57 -21.79
CA GLY A 234 13.98 -26.72 -22.62
C GLY A 234 13.94 -25.27 -22.20
N ILE A 235 14.55 -24.44 -23.03
CA ILE A 235 14.65 -23.00 -22.85
C ILE A 235 13.66 -22.29 -23.78
N LEU A 236 12.84 -21.42 -23.20
CA LEU A 236 11.99 -20.55 -23.97
C LEU A 236 12.63 -19.15 -24.04
N HIS A 237 13.17 -18.80 -25.20
CA HIS A 237 13.74 -17.50 -25.45
C HIS A 237 12.64 -16.46 -25.73
N MET A 238 12.60 -15.39 -24.91
CA MET A 238 11.58 -14.34 -24.99
C MET A 238 12.20 -12.93 -25.12
N LYS A 239 13.35 -12.83 -25.79
CA LYS A 239 14.07 -11.54 -25.98
C LYS A 239 13.46 -10.69 -27.10
N MET A 240 13.21 -11.27 -28.28
CA MET A 240 12.64 -10.59 -29.46
C MET A 240 11.43 -11.34 -30.00
N SER A 241 11.66 -12.40 -30.76
CA SER A 241 10.63 -13.34 -31.22
C SER A 241 10.73 -14.58 -30.34
N PRO A 242 9.63 -15.04 -29.72
CA PRO A 242 9.67 -16.24 -28.92
C PRO A 242 10.05 -17.49 -29.75
N TYR A 243 11.00 -18.27 -29.25
CA TYR A 243 11.30 -19.60 -29.78
C TYR A 243 11.67 -20.55 -28.64
N PHE A 244 11.42 -21.84 -28.88
CA PHE A 244 11.69 -22.89 -27.92
C PHE A 244 12.88 -23.71 -28.34
N GLU A 245 13.81 -23.96 -27.47
CA GLU A 245 15.02 -24.78 -27.61
C GLU A 245 14.86 -25.98 -26.70
N ASP A 246 14.91 -27.19 -27.28
CA ASP A 246 14.64 -28.45 -26.60
C ASP A 246 15.94 -29.09 -26.16
N PHE A 247 16.09 -29.43 -24.89
CA PHE A 247 17.29 -30.10 -24.36
C PHE A 247 17.54 -31.48 -24.95
N ASP A 248 16.47 -32.22 -25.28
CA ASP A 248 16.61 -33.59 -25.83
C ASP A 248 17.16 -33.60 -27.25
N LEU A 249 17.01 -32.54 -28.03
CA LEU A 249 17.55 -32.44 -29.40
C LEU A 249 19.05 -32.13 -29.43
N GLU A 250 19.58 -31.41 -28.47
CA GLU A 250 21.03 -31.14 -28.38
C GLU A 250 21.83 -32.40 -28.00
N GLU A 251 21.31 -33.25 -27.11
CA GLU A 251 21.97 -34.52 -26.78
C GLU A 251 22.06 -35.49 -27.98
N GLU A 252 21.10 -35.47 -28.90
CA GLU A 252 21.13 -36.29 -30.12
C GLU A 252 22.12 -35.76 -31.14
N GLU A 253 22.27 -34.45 -31.36
CA GLU A 253 23.24 -33.85 -32.29
C GLU A 253 24.68 -34.06 -31.80
N ASP A 254 24.98 -33.88 -30.50
CA ASP A 254 26.31 -34.11 -29.95
C ASP A 254 26.71 -35.60 -29.99
N SER A 255 25.74 -36.52 -29.84
CA SER A 255 26.02 -37.96 -29.90
C SER A 255 26.30 -38.46 -31.35
N GLU A 256 25.71 -37.82 -32.35
CA GLU A 256 25.99 -38.17 -33.78
C GLU A 256 27.38 -37.68 -34.22
N VAL A 257 27.83 -36.51 -33.74
CA VAL A 257 29.16 -35.95 -34.05
C VAL A 257 30.31 -36.79 -33.45
N GLU A 258 30.12 -37.34 -32.24
CA GLU A 258 31.10 -38.24 -31.62
C GLU A 258 31.16 -39.63 -32.25
N SER A 259 30.12 -40.08 -32.99
CA SER A 259 30.09 -41.39 -33.64
C SER A 259 30.70 -41.41 -35.02
N GLU A 260 30.95 -40.27 -35.67
CA GLU A 260 31.57 -40.12 -36.99
C GLU A 260 33.07 -39.72 -36.96
N GLY A 261 33.69 -39.57 -35.78
CA GLY A 261 35.13 -39.27 -35.59
C GLY A 261 35.92 -40.50 -35.19
#